data_d767c8c1ee432ee4337a03f7004d5ce9
#
_entry.id   d767c8c1ee432ee4337a03f7004d5ce9
#
_cell.length_a   1.000
_cell.length_b   1.000
_cell.length_c   1.000
_cell.angle_alpha   90.00
_cell.angle_beta   90.00
_cell.angle_gamma   90.00
#
_symmetry.space_group_name_H-M   'P 1'
#
loop_
_entity.id
_entity.type
_entity.pdbx_description
1 polymer ?
#
loop_
_entity_poly.entity_id
_entity_poly.type
_entity_poly.pdbx_seq_one_letter_code
_entity_poly.pdbx_strand_id
1 'polypeptide(L)' 'MTPAEIKSLEKYLRKTFDLEAIEVKKRAKKDDSVEVFVKEEFIGVIYKDDEDNEVTYQFQMAILADDLKD' A
#
# COMPACT_ATOMS: atom_id res chain seq x y z
N MET A 1 -6.95 10.10 0.53
CA MET A 1 -5.71 10.25 1.33
C MET A 1 -4.91 11.44 0.88
N THR A 2 -4.30 12.13 1.82
CA THR A 2 -3.44 13.27 1.50
C THR A 2 -2.07 12.81 1.02
N PRO A 3 -1.35 13.66 0.28
CA PRO A 3 0.02 13.33 -0.09
C PRO A 3 0.93 13.03 1.11
N ALA A 4 0.69 13.70 2.23
CA ALA A 4 1.46 13.45 3.44
C ALA A 4 1.21 12.05 4.00
N GLU A 5 -0.05 11.59 3.98
CA GLU A 5 -0.39 10.23 4.40
C GLU A 5 0.28 9.20 3.51
N ILE A 6 0.27 9.43 2.21
CA ILE A 6 0.87 8.51 1.24
C ILE A 6 2.37 8.39 1.48
N LYS A 7 3.04 9.52 1.69
CA LYS A 7 4.48 9.50 1.99
C LYS A 7 4.80 8.81 3.31
N SER A 8 3.95 9.00 4.31
CA SER A 8 4.15 8.35 5.61
C SER A 8 3.99 6.84 5.50
N LEU A 9 2.99 6.38 4.73
CA LEU A 9 2.79 4.96 4.48
C LEU A 9 3.98 4.35 3.75
N GLU A 10 4.48 5.04 2.73
CA GLU A 10 5.63 4.57 1.97
C GLU A 10 6.86 4.43 2.87
N LYS A 11 7.12 5.45 3.67
CA LYS A 11 8.24 5.43 4.60
C LYS A 11 8.12 4.29 5.60
N TYR A 12 6.92 4.10 6.15
CA TYR A 12 6.66 3.04 7.11
C TYR A 12 6.89 1.67 6.52
N LEU A 13 6.37 1.44 5.31
CA LEU A 13 6.52 0.14 4.65
C LEU A 13 7.97 -0.15 4.29
N ARG A 14 8.71 0.86 3.81
CA ARG A 14 10.12 0.70 3.50
C ARG A 14 10.92 0.28 4.73
N LYS A 15 10.60 0.90 5.86
CA LYS A 15 11.26 0.59 7.12
C LYS A 15 10.86 -0.79 7.64
N THR A 16 9.57 -1.09 7.62
CA THR A 16 9.03 -2.34 8.17
C THR A 16 9.53 -3.55 7.39
N PHE A 17 9.57 -3.46 6.07
CA PHE A 17 10.01 -4.56 5.21
C PHE A 17 11.48 -4.49 4.84
N ASP A 18 12.18 -3.44 5.29
CA ASP A 18 13.57 -3.22 4.93
C ASP A 18 13.77 -3.27 3.42
N LEU A 19 12.93 -2.52 2.70
CA LEU A 19 12.91 -2.56 1.25
C LEU A 19 12.67 -1.16 0.68
N GLU A 20 13.73 -0.53 0.18
CA GLU A 20 13.66 0.82 -0.37
C GLU A 20 12.88 0.90 -1.68
N ALA A 21 12.71 -0.23 -2.36
CA ALA A 21 12.05 -0.26 -3.67
C ALA A 21 10.53 -0.16 -3.58
N ILE A 22 9.96 -0.13 -2.38
CA ILE A 22 8.52 0.03 -2.21
C ILE A 22 8.10 1.45 -2.59
N GLU A 23 7.07 1.55 -3.41
CA GLU A 23 6.45 2.83 -3.76
C GLU A 23 4.96 2.76 -3.47
N VAL A 24 4.42 3.85 -2.94
CA VAL A 24 2.99 3.97 -2.67
C VAL A 24 2.45 5.07 -3.57
N LYS A 25 1.45 4.74 -4.38
CA LYS A 25 0.91 5.66 -5.39
C LYS A 25 -0.57 5.86 -5.21
N LYS A 26 -1.02 7.08 -5.47
CA LYS A 26 -2.44 7.44 -5.40
C LYS A 26 -3.22 6.74 -6.52
N ARG A 27 -4.43 6.27 -6.19
CA ARG A 27 -5.34 5.72 -7.20
C ARG A 27 -6.13 6.85 -7.85
N ALA A 28 -6.30 6.77 -9.16
CA ALA A 28 -6.89 7.87 -9.94
C ALA A 28 -8.32 8.22 -9.54
N LYS A 29 -9.12 7.25 -9.12
CA LYS A 29 -10.53 7.47 -8.81
C LYS A 29 -10.94 7.02 -7.41
N LYS A 30 -9.98 6.82 -6.52
CA LYS A 30 -10.25 6.35 -5.16
C LYS A 30 -9.48 7.22 -4.17
N ASP A 31 -10.21 7.90 -3.29
CA ASP A 31 -9.60 8.81 -2.31
C ASP A 31 -9.19 8.11 -1.03
N ASP A 32 -9.77 6.96 -0.74
CA ASP A 32 -9.55 6.24 0.52
C ASP A 32 -8.61 5.04 0.38
N SER A 33 -7.97 4.89 -0.76
CA SER A 33 -7.05 3.79 -0.98
C SER A 33 -5.88 4.21 -1.87
N VAL A 34 -4.79 3.47 -1.75
CA VAL A 34 -3.59 3.71 -2.56
C VAL A 34 -3.03 2.37 -3.02
N GLU A 35 -2.22 2.41 -4.06
CA GLU A 35 -1.59 1.22 -4.61
C GLU A 35 -0.15 1.10 -4.15
N VAL A 36 0.29 -0.12 -3.92
CA VAL A 36 1.66 -0.40 -3.49
C VAL A 36 2.38 -1.16 -4.59
N PHE A 37 3.58 -0.68 -4.92
CA PHE A 37 4.43 -1.27 -5.96
C PHE A 37 5.79 -1.61 -5.39
N VAL A 38 6.40 -2.65 -5.91
CA VAL A 38 7.80 -2.98 -5.65
C VAL A 38 8.49 -3.14 -6.99
N LYS A 39 9.49 -2.30 -7.25
CA LYS A 39 10.22 -2.31 -8.52
C LYS A 39 9.27 -2.25 -9.72
N GLU A 40 8.30 -1.34 -9.61
CA GLU A 40 7.29 -1.09 -10.65
C GLU A 40 6.26 -2.22 -10.81
N GLU A 41 6.32 -3.25 -9.98
CA GLU A 41 5.33 -4.33 -10.00
C GLU A 41 4.26 -4.06 -8.94
N PHE A 42 3.00 -4.07 -9.36
CA PHE A 42 1.88 -3.88 -8.45
C PHE A 42 1.78 -5.07 -7.49
N ILE A 43 1.75 -4.81 -6.18
CA ILE A 43 1.69 -5.88 -5.20
C ILE A 43 0.45 -5.82 -4.31
N GLY A 44 -0.18 -4.67 -4.18
CA GLY A 44 -1.36 -4.62 -3.32
C GLY A 44 -1.95 -3.23 -3.18
N VAL A 45 -2.97 -3.15 -2.34
CA VAL A 45 -3.73 -1.92 -2.09
C VAL A 45 -3.82 -1.69 -0.60
N ILE A 46 -3.70 -0.42 -0.19
CA ILE A 46 -3.91 -0.03 1.20
C ILE A 46 -5.20 0.76 1.27
N TYR A 47 -6.09 0.37 2.17
CA TYR A 47 -7.35 1.05 2.43
C TYR A 47 -7.26 1.77 3.77
N LYS A 48 -7.73 3.01 3.79
CA LYS A 48 -7.83 3.76 5.04
C LYS A 48 -9.17 3.44 5.70
N ASP A 49 -9.12 3.03 6.95
CA ASP A 49 -10.29 2.72 7.76
C ASP A 49 -10.29 3.66 8.96
N ASP A 50 -11.30 4.51 9.06
CA ASP A 50 -11.39 5.48 10.14
C ASP A 50 -12.63 5.30 11.00
N GLU A 51 -13.11 4.07 11.13
CA GLU A 51 -14.27 3.78 11.99
C GLU A 51 -13.89 3.92 13.46
N ASP A 52 -14.90 4.27 14.28
CA ASP A 52 -14.79 4.34 15.75
C ASP A 52 -13.70 5.29 16.24
N ASN A 53 -13.46 6.38 15.50
CA ASN A 53 -12.48 7.42 15.86
C ASN A 53 -11.04 6.92 15.85
N GLU A 54 -10.80 5.73 15.34
CA GLU A 54 -9.46 5.21 15.15
C GLU A 54 -9.16 5.10 13.67
N VAL A 55 -7.95 5.50 13.28
CA VAL A 55 -7.53 5.40 11.90
C VAL A 55 -6.57 4.22 11.77
N THR A 56 -6.93 3.27 10.92
CA THR A 56 -6.05 2.17 10.58
C THR A 56 -5.91 2.11 9.07
N TYR A 57 -4.81 1.55 8.62
CA TYR A 57 -4.55 1.37 7.20
C TYR A 57 -4.42 -0.13 6.95
N GLN A 58 -5.32 -0.68 6.12
CA GLN A 58 -5.37 -2.11 5.84
C GLN A 58 -4.68 -2.39 4.52
N PHE A 59 -3.62 -3.19 4.58
CA PHE A 59 -2.88 -3.57 3.38
C PHE A 59 -3.37 -4.93 2.90
N GLN A 60 -3.85 -4.99 1.66
CA GLN A 60 -4.31 -6.23 1.04
C GLN A 60 -3.41 -6.57 -0.14
N MET A 61 -2.96 -7.79 -0.18
CA MET A 61 -2.10 -8.27 -1.24
C MET A 61 -2.70 -9.56 -1.82
N ALA A 62 -2.88 -9.59 -3.13
CA ALA A 62 -3.35 -10.80 -3.80
C ALA A 62 -2.16 -11.57 -4.34
N ILE A 63 -2.07 -12.83 -3.97
CA ILE A 63 -1.02 -13.72 -4.47
C ILE A 63 -1.71 -14.73 -5.37
N LEU A 64 -1.39 -14.68 -6.65
CA LEU A 64 -1.99 -15.59 -7.62
C LEU A 64 -1.32 -16.96 -7.54
N ALA A 65 -2.11 -18.00 -7.80
CA ALA A 65 -1.57 -19.36 -7.75
C ALA A 65 -0.38 -19.53 -8.71
N ASP A 66 -0.43 -18.86 -9.85
CA ASP A 66 0.66 -18.93 -10.81
C ASP A 66 1.97 -18.32 -10.29
N ASP A 67 1.87 -17.36 -9.37
CA ASP A 67 3.06 -16.75 -8.77
C ASP A 67 3.79 -17.70 -7.84
N LEU A 68 3.13 -18.76 -7.41
CA LEU A 68 3.71 -19.75 -6.49
C LEU A 68 4.43 -20.88 -7.20
N LYS A 69 4.39 -20.89 -8.52
CA LYS A 69 5.09 -21.90 -9.32
C LYS A 69 6.56 -21.54 -9.47
N ASP A 70 7.42 -22.50 -9.33
CA ASP A 70 8.85 -22.31 -9.53
C ASP A 70 9.24 -22.34 -11.00
#